data_554fd2c3dbc057bd715826e3c8a3613e
#
_entry.id   554fd2c3dbc057bd715826e3c8a3613e
#
_cell.length_a   1.000
_cell.length_b   1.000
_cell.length_c   1.000
_cell.angle_alpha   90.00
_cell.angle_beta   90.00
_cell.angle_gamma   90.00
#
_symmetry.space_group_name_H-M   'P 1'
#
loop_
_entity.id
_entity.type
_entity.pdbx_description
1 polymer ?
#
loop_
_entity_poly.entity_id
_entity_poly.type
_entity_poly.pdbx_seq_one_letter_code
_entity_poly.pdbx_strand_id
1 'polypeptide(L)'
;MSKLRFRVVETAFKKRAAEVPAPAERPSDYFGQNVFNRAKMFKYLPEKAYERITDCIDNGAPLDRETADIVAAGMKKWAIGMGATHYTHWFHPLTEGTAEKHDAFVEHDGKGGMVEEFSGKLLIQQEPLSLIHI
;
A
#
# COMPACT_ATOMS: atom_id res chain seq x y z
N MET A 1 -27.82 15.57 26.04
CA MET A 1 -26.46 15.24 25.54
C MET A 1 -25.75 14.35 26.52
N SER A 2 -25.14 13.28 26.06
CA SER A 2 -24.60 12.21 26.91
C SER A 2 -23.34 12.67 27.67
N LYS A 3 -23.34 12.54 29.00
CA LYS A 3 -22.15 12.72 29.86
C LYS A 3 -20.92 11.92 29.38
N LEU A 4 -21.16 10.85 28.63
CA LEU A 4 -20.13 10.00 28.03
C LEU A 4 -19.26 10.75 26.99
N ARG A 5 -19.89 11.58 26.15
CA ARG A 5 -19.15 12.36 25.14
C ARG A 5 -18.16 13.35 25.77
N PHE A 6 -18.57 14.02 26.84
CA PHE A 6 -17.68 14.93 27.56
C PHE A 6 -16.51 14.21 28.22
N ARG A 7 -16.75 13.02 28.80
CA ARG A 7 -15.68 12.19 29.37
C ARG A 7 -14.67 11.73 28.33
N VAL A 8 -15.14 11.35 27.14
CA VAL A 8 -14.24 10.93 26.02
C VAL A 8 -13.36 12.11 25.58
N VAL A 9 -13.96 13.29 25.41
CA VAL A 9 -13.21 14.50 25.03
C VAL A 9 -12.20 14.86 26.13
N GLU A 10 -12.60 14.88 27.39
CA GLU A 10 -11.72 15.15 28.54
C GLU A 10 -10.56 14.14 28.60
N THR A 11 -10.82 12.85 28.35
CA THR A 11 -9.78 11.81 28.30
C THR A 11 -8.82 12.02 27.15
N ALA A 12 -9.31 12.46 25.98
CA ALA A 12 -8.48 12.75 24.81
C ALA A 12 -7.53 13.94 25.10
N PHE A 13 -8.02 14.99 25.74
CA PHE A 13 -7.19 16.14 26.14
C PHE A 13 -6.16 15.81 27.23
N LYS A 14 -6.42 14.79 28.06
CA LYS A 14 -5.47 14.34 29.09
C LYS A 14 -4.39 13.40 28.55
N LYS A 15 -4.55 12.87 27.33
CA LYS A 15 -3.50 12.03 26.70
C LYS A 15 -2.29 12.91 26.38
N ARG A 16 -1.14 12.55 26.91
CA ARG A 16 0.13 13.12 26.46
C ARG A 16 0.36 12.73 25.00
N ALA A 17 0.84 13.67 24.21
CA ALA A 17 1.38 13.36 22.90
C ALA A 17 2.52 12.33 23.04
N ALA A 18 2.56 11.36 22.12
CA ALA A 18 3.68 10.46 22.07
C ALA A 18 4.97 11.24 21.81
N GLU A 19 6.00 10.99 22.61
CA GLU A 19 7.31 11.55 22.34
C GLU A 19 7.89 10.83 21.12
N VAL A 20 8.02 11.56 20.04
CA VAL A 20 8.68 11.06 18.82
C VAL A 20 10.08 11.66 18.80
N PRO A 21 11.15 10.84 18.93
CA PRO A 21 12.50 11.35 18.83
C PRO A 21 12.73 11.95 17.44
N ALA A 22 13.42 13.09 17.40
CA ALA A 22 13.84 13.67 16.15
C ALA A 22 14.74 12.70 15.39
N PRO A 23 14.61 12.58 14.05
CA PRO A 23 15.52 11.78 13.25
C PRO A 23 16.97 12.22 13.47
N ALA A 24 17.87 11.24 13.66
CA ALA A 24 19.30 11.51 13.79
C ALA A 24 19.98 11.78 12.44
N GLU A 25 19.31 11.42 11.35
CA GLU A 25 19.80 11.51 9.96
C GLU A 25 19.24 12.74 9.26
N ARG A 26 19.88 13.13 8.16
CA ARG A 26 19.38 14.23 7.32
C ARG A 26 18.07 13.81 6.62
N PRO A 27 17.12 14.72 6.39
CA PRO A 27 15.88 14.40 5.69
C PRO A 27 16.07 13.66 4.36
N SER A 28 17.12 13.99 3.61
CA SER A 28 17.48 13.32 2.35
C SER A 28 17.82 11.83 2.51
N ASP A 29 18.26 11.42 3.70
CA ASP A 29 18.74 10.05 3.93
C ASP A 29 17.58 9.09 4.24
N TYR A 30 16.49 9.59 4.82
CA TYR A 30 15.32 8.78 5.13
C TYR A 30 14.07 9.10 4.28
N PHE A 31 14.06 10.24 3.56
CA PHE A 31 12.91 10.59 2.72
C PHE A 31 12.70 9.56 1.62
N GLY A 32 11.49 9.01 1.54
CA GLY A 32 11.13 8.01 0.54
C GLY A 32 11.73 6.61 0.76
N GLN A 33 12.36 6.36 1.92
CA GLN A 33 12.90 5.01 2.21
C GLN A 33 11.81 3.93 2.22
N ASN A 34 10.58 4.27 2.57
CA ASN A 34 9.43 3.37 2.58
C ASN A 34 8.54 3.52 1.33
N VAL A 35 9.09 4.03 0.24
CA VAL A 35 8.40 4.15 -1.06
C VAL A 35 9.03 3.17 -2.04
N PHE A 36 8.21 2.39 -2.75
CA PHE A 36 8.67 1.51 -3.83
C PHE A 36 8.96 2.34 -5.08
N ASN A 37 10.04 3.11 -5.02
CA ASN A 37 10.49 4.02 -6.06
C ASN A 37 11.33 3.30 -7.13
N ARG A 38 11.76 4.02 -8.18
CA ARG A 38 12.54 3.48 -9.29
C ARG A 38 13.80 2.72 -8.86
N ALA A 39 14.51 3.19 -7.86
CA ALA A 39 15.71 2.51 -7.36
C ALA A 39 15.36 1.14 -6.73
N LYS A 40 14.22 1.04 -6.04
CA LYS A 40 13.73 -0.22 -5.51
C LYS A 40 13.13 -1.11 -6.59
N MET A 41 12.40 -0.53 -7.55
CA MET A 41 11.93 -1.27 -8.73
C MET A 41 13.11 -1.91 -9.47
N PHE A 42 14.17 -1.17 -9.74
CA PHE A 42 15.38 -1.70 -10.37
C PHE A 42 16.02 -2.86 -9.59
N LYS A 43 15.99 -2.79 -8.24
CA LYS A 43 16.56 -3.83 -7.37
C LYS A 43 15.71 -5.09 -7.28
N TYR A 44 14.38 -4.95 -7.30
CA TYR A 44 13.44 -6.02 -6.99
C TYR A 44 12.72 -6.62 -8.20
N LEU A 45 12.84 -5.98 -9.38
CA LEU A 45 12.20 -6.43 -10.61
C LEU A 45 13.24 -6.97 -11.59
N PRO A 46 12.88 -7.96 -12.42
CA PRO A 46 13.65 -8.32 -13.59
C PRO A 46 13.74 -7.13 -14.56
N GLU A 47 14.86 -7.02 -15.30
CA GLU A 47 15.16 -5.92 -16.22
C GLU A 47 13.99 -5.58 -17.16
N LYS A 48 13.44 -6.58 -17.85
CA LYS A 48 12.31 -6.39 -18.78
C LYS A 48 11.05 -5.81 -18.10
N ALA A 49 10.76 -6.25 -16.89
CA ALA A 49 9.62 -5.74 -16.14
C ALA A 49 9.87 -4.31 -15.63
N TYR A 50 11.11 -4.02 -15.24
CA TYR A 50 11.52 -2.67 -14.89
C TYR A 50 11.40 -1.70 -16.06
N GLU A 51 11.90 -2.06 -17.26
CA GLU A 51 11.76 -1.25 -18.45
C GLU A 51 10.29 -1.01 -18.81
N ARG A 52 9.48 -2.07 -18.76
CA ARG A 52 8.07 -1.98 -19.09
C ARG A 52 7.29 -1.08 -18.13
N ILE A 53 7.46 -1.26 -16.81
CA ILE A 53 6.79 -0.40 -15.82
C ILE A 53 7.27 1.06 -15.90
N THR A 54 8.52 1.27 -16.24
CA THR A 54 9.08 2.61 -16.42
C THR A 54 8.45 3.30 -17.64
N ASP A 55 8.28 2.57 -18.74
CA ASP A 55 7.59 3.06 -19.93
C ASP A 55 6.11 3.41 -19.64
N CYS A 56 5.42 2.56 -18.84
CA CYS A 56 4.06 2.87 -18.39
C CYS A 56 4.01 4.17 -17.57
N ILE A 57 4.98 4.40 -16.70
CA ILE A 57 5.04 5.60 -15.84
C ILE A 57 5.38 6.86 -16.66
N ASP A 58 6.33 6.76 -17.59
CA ASP A 58 6.86 7.92 -18.31
C ASP A 58 6.00 8.30 -19.51
N ASN A 59 5.46 7.33 -20.21
CA ASN A 59 4.78 7.50 -21.48
C ASN A 59 3.27 7.20 -21.43
N GLY A 60 2.75 6.77 -20.26
CA GLY A 60 1.35 6.42 -20.12
C GLY A 60 0.96 5.14 -20.87
N ALA A 61 1.93 4.27 -21.17
CA ALA A 61 1.65 2.99 -21.82
C ALA A 61 0.75 2.11 -20.92
N PRO A 62 -0.16 1.32 -21.48
CA PRO A 62 -1.01 0.45 -20.68
C PRO A 62 -0.17 -0.65 -20.00
N LEU A 63 -0.47 -0.89 -18.73
CA LEU A 63 0.14 -1.97 -17.96
C LEU A 63 -0.54 -3.28 -18.29
N ASP A 64 0.18 -4.22 -18.86
CA ASP A 64 -0.30 -5.59 -19.10
C ASP A 64 -0.30 -6.42 -17.82
N ARG A 65 -1.11 -7.48 -17.82
CA ARG A 65 -1.30 -8.31 -16.63
C ARG A 65 -0.03 -9.05 -16.21
N GLU A 66 0.76 -9.53 -17.14
CA GLU A 66 1.99 -10.26 -16.85
C GLU A 66 2.99 -9.36 -16.13
N THR A 67 3.19 -8.16 -16.66
CA THR A 67 4.04 -7.14 -16.01
C THR A 67 3.49 -6.75 -14.63
N ALA A 68 2.17 -6.60 -14.49
CA ALA A 68 1.55 -6.29 -13.20
C ALA A 68 1.80 -7.40 -12.16
N ASP A 69 1.71 -8.67 -12.54
CA ASP A 69 1.99 -9.80 -11.65
C ASP A 69 3.46 -9.82 -11.19
N ILE A 70 4.39 -9.54 -12.10
CA ILE A 70 5.83 -9.44 -11.76
C ILE A 70 6.10 -8.26 -10.83
N VAL A 71 5.50 -7.11 -11.09
CA VAL A 71 5.64 -5.91 -10.25
C VAL A 71 5.05 -6.17 -8.87
N ALA A 72 3.87 -6.78 -8.78
CA ALA A 72 3.24 -7.15 -7.52
C ALA A 72 4.12 -8.09 -6.69
N ALA A 73 4.71 -9.10 -7.31
CA ALA A 73 5.63 -10.01 -6.64
C ALA A 73 6.88 -9.29 -6.10
N GLY A 74 7.47 -8.39 -6.88
CA GLY A 74 8.60 -7.57 -6.44
C GLY A 74 8.25 -6.62 -5.30
N MET A 75 7.10 -5.97 -5.39
CA MET A 75 6.55 -5.08 -4.37
C MET A 75 6.26 -5.84 -3.05
N LYS A 76 5.62 -7.00 -3.13
CA LYS A 76 5.38 -7.89 -2.00
C LYS A 76 6.69 -8.26 -1.31
N LYS A 77 7.67 -8.75 -2.07
CA LYS A 77 8.98 -9.13 -1.53
C LYS A 77 9.66 -7.97 -0.81
N TRP A 78 9.61 -6.77 -1.38
CA TRP A 78 10.15 -5.57 -0.75
C TRP A 78 9.38 -5.21 0.53
N ALA A 79 8.05 -5.14 0.47
CA ALA A 79 7.21 -4.70 1.58
C ALA A 79 7.33 -5.64 2.79
N ILE A 80 7.27 -6.96 2.57
CA ILE A 80 7.45 -7.96 3.63
C ILE A 80 8.86 -7.88 4.21
N GLY A 81 9.87 -7.68 3.36
CA GLY A 81 11.24 -7.46 3.82
C GLY A 81 11.42 -6.19 4.67
N MET A 82 10.52 -5.21 4.54
CA MET A 82 10.44 -4.01 5.38
C MET A 82 9.54 -4.19 6.62
N GLY A 83 8.98 -5.38 6.84
CA GLY A 83 8.13 -5.69 7.98
C GLY A 83 6.64 -5.42 7.78
N ALA A 84 6.20 -5.13 6.56
CA ALA A 84 4.79 -4.97 6.27
C ALA A 84 4.06 -6.33 6.35
N THR A 85 2.90 -6.35 7.00
CA THR A 85 2.05 -7.54 7.16
C THR A 85 0.70 -7.40 6.45
N HIS A 86 0.31 -6.18 6.14
CA HIS A 86 -0.94 -5.83 5.50
C HIS A 86 -0.72 -4.78 4.42
N TYR A 87 -1.67 -4.66 3.51
CA TYR A 87 -1.71 -3.62 2.50
C TYR A 87 -3.07 -2.93 2.51
N THR A 88 -3.12 -1.70 2.01
CA THR A 88 -4.31 -0.85 2.01
C THR A 88 -4.54 -0.31 0.60
N HIS A 89 -5.79 -0.38 0.14
CA HIS A 89 -6.25 0.30 -1.05
C HIS A 89 -7.02 1.57 -0.66
N TRP A 90 -6.68 2.69 -1.30
CA TRP A 90 -7.43 3.92 -1.21
C TRP A 90 -8.43 4.01 -2.35
N PHE A 91 -9.66 4.40 -2.06
CA PHE A 91 -10.68 4.63 -3.07
C PHE A 91 -11.64 5.76 -2.64
N HIS A 92 -12.33 6.35 -3.62
CA HIS A 92 -13.35 7.35 -3.39
C HIS A 92 -14.72 6.72 -3.60
N PRO A 93 -15.46 6.36 -2.55
CA PRO A 93 -16.84 5.93 -2.69
C PRO A 93 -17.72 7.10 -3.17
N LEU A 94 -18.89 6.80 -3.71
CA LEU A 94 -19.87 7.82 -4.17
C LEU A 94 -20.40 8.73 -3.05
N THR A 95 -20.13 8.39 -1.81
CA THR A 95 -20.35 9.22 -0.64
C THR A 95 -19.17 10.18 -0.46
N GLU A 96 -19.44 11.38 0.04
CA GLU A 96 -18.37 12.36 0.33
C GLU A 96 -17.32 11.76 1.27
N GLY A 97 -16.10 11.67 0.79
CA GLY A 97 -14.96 11.19 1.57
C GLY A 97 -14.13 10.13 0.88
N THR A 98 -13.03 9.78 1.52
CA THR A 98 -12.10 8.72 1.12
C THR A 98 -12.35 7.50 1.99
N ALA A 99 -12.38 6.31 1.38
CA ALA A 99 -12.40 5.04 2.10
C ALA A 99 -11.12 4.25 1.80
N GLU A 100 -10.85 3.28 2.65
CA GLU A 100 -9.72 2.38 2.52
C GLU A 100 -10.12 0.95 2.87
N LYS A 101 -9.51 0.00 2.19
CA LYS A 101 -9.66 -1.42 2.44
C LYS A 101 -8.31 -1.99 2.87
N HIS A 102 -8.31 -2.73 3.97
CA HIS A 102 -7.12 -3.35 4.55
C HIS A 102 -7.18 -4.85 4.32
N ASP A 103 -6.13 -5.41 3.73
CA ASP A 103 -5.98 -6.84 3.52
C ASP A 103 -4.62 -7.31 4.04
N ALA A 104 -4.54 -8.53 4.58
CA ALA A 104 -3.29 -9.14 4.98
C ALA A 104 -2.57 -9.74 3.76
N PHE A 105 -1.22 -9.78 3.82
CA PHE A 105 -0.43 -10.50 2.82
C PHE A 105 -0.46 -12.03 3.00
N VAL A 106 -1.45 -12.57 3.69
CA VAL A 106 -1.51 -13.98 4.05
C VAL A 106 -2.84 -14.57 3.64
N GLU A 107 -2.79 -15.68 2.90
CA GLU A 107 -3.95 -16.48 2.52
C GLU A 107 -3.75 -17.96 2.85
N HIS A 108 -4.85 -18.72 2.90
CA HIS A 108 -4.80 -20.18 3.08
C HIS A 108 -4.34 -20.88 1.80
N ASP A 109 -3.41 -21.81 1.93
CA ASP A 109 -2.93 -22.63 0.81
C ASP A 109 -3.89 -23.78 0.39
N GLY A 110 -5.03 -23.90 1.07
CA GLY A 110 -6.01 -24.98 0.86
C GLY A 110 -5.58 -26.35 1.39
N LYS A 111 -4.38 -26.45 1.99
CA LYS A 111 -3.83 -27.71 2.53
C LYS A 111 -3.57 -27.65 4.04
N GLY A 112 -4.11 -26.62 4.69
CA GLY A 112 -3.95 -26.38 6.14
C GLY A 112 -2.75 -25.51 6.50
N GLY A 113 -2.05 -24.95 5.50
CA GLY A 113 -0.98 -23.99 5.65
C GLY A 113 -1.39 -22.57 5.24
N MET A 114 -0.43 -21.66 5.29
CA MET A 114 -0.58 -20.25 4.92
C MET A 114 0.47 -19.87 3.89
N VAL A 115 0.10 -19.04 2.92
CA VAL A 115 1.00 -18.49 1.91
C VAL A 115 0.90 -16.96 1.89
N GLU A 116 1.99 -16.31 1.53
CA GLU A 116 1.99 -14.87 1.30
C GLU A 116 1.48 -14.58 -0.12
N GLU A 117 0.38 -13.86 -0.22
CA GLU A 117 -0.27 -13.55 -1.49
C GLU A 117 -0.36 -12.03 -1.72
N PHE A 118 0.02 -11.61 -2.89
CA PHE A 118 -0.25 -10.29 -3.47
C PHE A 118 -0.02 -10.38 -4.98
N SER A 119 -1.08 -10.41 -5.75
CA SER A 119 -1.04 -10.62 -7.20
C SER A 119 -1.17 -9.30 -7.98
N GLY A 120 -0.87 -9.33 -9.26
CA GLY A 120 -1.10 -8.22 -10.16
C GLY A 120 -2.57 -7.80 -10.23
N LYS A 121 -3.51 -8.74 -10.04
CA LYS A 121 -4.94 -8.43 -9.92
C LYS A 121 -5.21 -7.51 -8.74
N LEU A 122 -4.57 -7.75 -7.60
CA LEU A 122 -4.70 -6.90 -6.41
C LEU A 122 -4.00 -5.54 -6.62
N LEU A 123 -2.84 -5.55 -7.29
CA LEU A 123 -2.10 -4.33 -7.59
C LEU A 123 -2.87 -3.38 -8.52
N ILE A 124 -3.54 -3.91 -9.55
CA ILE A 124 -4.27 -3.10 -10.56
C ILE A 124 -5.78 -3.05 -10.28
N GLN A 125 -6.23 -3.58 -9.16
CA GLN A 125 -7.64 -3.57 -8.78
C GLN A 125 -8.08 -2.12 -8.59
N GLN A 126 -8.83 -1.63 -9.56
CA GLN A 126 -9.63 -0.42 -9.38
C GLN A 126 -10.88 -0.86 -8.63
N GLU A 127 -11.14 -0.25 -7.49
CA GLU A 127 -12.41 -0.46 -6.79
C GLU A 127 -13.57 -0.09 -7.73
N PRO A 128 -14.69 -0.84 -7.71
CA PRO A 128 -15.70 -0.84 -8.77
C PRO A 128 -16.58 0.42 -8.83
N LEU A 129 -16.10 1.55 -8.41
CA LEU A 129 -16.74 2.84 -8.64
C LEU A 129 -16.90 3.14 -10.13
N SER A 130 -16.06 2.55 -10.97
CA SER A 130 -16.18 2.61 -12.41
C SER A 130 -17.37 1.83 -12.99
N LEU A 131 -17.95 0.90 -12.22
CA LEU A 131 -19.11 0.11 -12.67
C LEU A 131 -20.44 0.83 -12.46
N ILE A 132 -20.47 1.95 -11.79
CA ILE A 132 -21.69 2.74 -11.54
C ILE A 132 -21.92 3.79 -12.63
N HIS A 133 -20.97 3.94 -13.52
CA HIS A 133 -21.06 4.86 -14.67
C HIS A 133 -21.38 4.18 -16.00
N ILE A 134 -21.90 2.96 -15.97
CA ILE A 134 -22.42 2.26 -17.15
C ILE A 134 -23.94 2.31 -17.15
#